data_1cfc263c518fd49d665103effdd5bc3e
#
_entry.id   1cfc263c518fd49d665103effdd5bc3e
#
_cell.length_a   1.000
_cell.length_b   1.000
_cell.length_c   1.000
_cell.angle_alpha   90.00
_cell.angle_beta   90.00
_cell.angle_gamma   90.00
#
_symmetry.space_group_name_H-M   'P 1'
#
loop_
_entity.id
_entity.type
_entity.pdbx_description
1 polymer ?
#
loop_
_entity_poly.entity_id
_entity_poly.type
_entity_poly.pdbx_seq_one_letter_code
_entity_poly.pdbx_strand_id
1 'polypeptide(L)'
;MTTVLLAACQEQDVPTLQVKKNVIFDQVKTVNYPHSDEYTTDNAQIEVRGELSETGIKWLDQLLLKHAYTLVGGEDSMKKDTPTKQDLVQKFQQIHDEFVQSAKEDRVLGASFHLTSNYLGQRNNIITFSNDIDTYTGGAHGINVTLFQNIDSHKKKILELNDIVKQDQQSKLKEVLWNFYTNLMEEANDDYIGMITKEDFNISEQFYFNNEGINFVYPPYALRAYAYGNVVLTAYWHEIEDIINPEYNWKK
;
A
#
# COMPACT_ATOMS: atom_id res chain seq x y z
N MET A 1 43.40 -26.74 29.91
CA MET A 1 42.20 -27.11 29.13
C MET A 1 41.37 -25.85 29.00
N THR A 2 41.43 -25.19 27.86
CA THR A 2 40.71 -23.93 27.61
C THR A 2 39.46 -24.29 26.80
N THR A 3 38.31 -24.23 27.48
CA THR A 3 37.01 -24.48 26.83
C THR A 3 36.62 -23.26 25.99
N VAL A 4 36.68 -23.41 24.67
CA VAL A 4 36.17 -22.42 23.72
C VAL A 4 34.67 -22.62 23.70
N LEU A 5 33.92 -21.65 24.24
CA LEU A 5 32.47 -21.52 24.05
C LEU A 5 32.25 -21.00 22.61
N LEU A 6 31.89 -21.90 21.71
CA LEU A 6 31.28 -21.55 20.45
C LEU A 6 29.89 -20.94 20.72
N ALA A 7 29.78 -19.62 20.67
CA ALA A 7 28.50 -18.97 20.57
C ALA A 7 27.94 -19.31 19.17
N ALA A 8 27.07 -20.33 19.12
CA ALA A 8 26.21 -20.54 17.96
C ALA A 8 25.30 -19.32 17.85
N CYS A 9 25.49 -18.49 16.83
CA CYS A 9 24.44 -17.58 16.37
C CYS A 9 23.23 -18.47 16.02
N GLN A 10 22.25 -18.54 16.91
CA GLN A 10 20.93 -19.02 16.53
C GLN A 10 20.42 -18.04 15.47
N GLU A 11 20.38 -18.49 14.23
CA GLU A 11 19.49 -17.89 13.23
C GLU A 11 18.12 -17.85 13.88
N GLN A 12 17.60 -16.65 14.11
CA GLN A 12 16.23 -16.50 14.62
C GLN A 12 15.32 -17.08 13.53
N ASP A 13 14.71 -18.22 13.80
CA ASP A 13 13.80 -18.86 12.86
C ASP A 13 12.75 -17.85 12.40
N VAL A 14 12.75 -17.63 11.08
CA VAL A 14 11.76 -16.77 10.45
C VAL A 14 10.40 -17.44 10.63
N PRO A 15 9.41 -16.77 11.23
CA PRO A 15 8.15 -17.40 11.57
C PRO A 15 7.41 -17.86 10.32
N THR A 16 6.90 -19.09 10.29
CA THR A 16 5.96 -19.54 9.27
C THR A 16 4.61 -18.92 9.55
N LEU A 17 4.11 -18.09 8.61
CA LEU A 17 2.86 -17.36 8.78
C LEU A 17 1.66 -18.21 8.40
N GLN A 18 0.62 -18.16 9.25
CA GLN A 18 -0.74 -18.57 8.93
C GLN A 18 -1.61 -17.32 9.01
N VAL A 19 -1.88 -16.72 7.85
CA VAL A 19 -2.62 -15.46 7.78
C VAL A 19 -4.10 -15.72 7.61
N LYS A 20 -4.91 -15.07 8.45
CA LYS A 20 -6.37 -15.04 8.35
C LYS A 20 -6.82 -13.64 7.99
N LYS A 21 -7.91 -13.54 7.23
CA LYS A 21 -8.59 -12.27 6.99
C LYS A 21 -9.77 -12.13 7.94
N ASN A 22 -9.86 -10.97 8.57
CA ASN A 22 -10.95 -10.65 9.49
C ASN A 22 -11.62 -9.34 9.10
N VAL A 23 -12.92 -9.40 8.87
CA VAL A 23 -13.75 -8.21 8.73
C VAL A 23 -13.86 -7.55 10.10
N ILE A 24 -13.36 -6.32 10.21
CA ILE A 24 -13.37 -5.56 11.47
C ILE A 24 -14.46 -4.47 11.47
N PHE A 25 -14.91 -4.08 10.29
CA PHE A 25 -16.00 -3.14 10.09
C PHE A 25 -16.72 -3.45 8.78
N ASP A 26 -18.06 -3.42 8.81
CA ASP A 26 -18.89 -3.64 7.62
C ASP A 26 -20.24 -2.98 7.87
N GLN A 27 -20.47 -1.81 7.27
CA GLN A 27 -21.72 -1.08 7.39
C GLN A 27 -22.20 -0.57 6.04
N VAL A 28 -23.48 -0.77 5.79
CA VAL A 28 -24.19 -0.28 4.63
C VAL A 28 -25.39 0.55 5.09
N LYS A 29 -25.57 1.74 4.50
CA LYS A 29 -26.68 2.63 4.78
C LYS A 29 -27.28 3.16 3.49
N THR A 30 -28.61 3.05 3.35
CA THR A 30 -29.34 3.74 2.29
C THR A 30 -29.83 5.09 2.80
N VAL A 31 -29.50 6.14 2.09
CA VAL A 31 -30.02 7.51 2.29
C VAL A 31 -31.05 7.78 1.21
N ASN A 32 -32.31 7.94 1.60
CA ASN A 32 -33.40 8.22 0.66
C ASN A 32 -33.57 9.73 0.45
N TYR A 33 -33.83 10.12 -0.79
CA TYR A 33 -34.07 11.50 -1.20
C TYR A 33 -35.55 11.73 -1.49
N PRO A 34 -36.09 12.94 -1.28
CA PRO A 34 -37.37 13.31 -1.82
C PRO A 34 -37.38 13.17 -3.34
N HIS A 35 -38.46 12.65 -3.91
CA HIS A 35 -38.61 12.54 -5.37
C HIS A 35 -38.47 13.92 -6.03
N SER A 36 -37.80 13.99 -7.17
CA SER A 36 -37.62 15.22 -7.94
C SER A 36 -37.42 14.86 -9.41
N ASP A 37 -38.12 15.56 -10.29
CA ASP A 37 -38.01 15.42 -11.74
C ASP A 37 -36.63 15.93 -12.26
N GLU A 38 -35.90 16.70 -11.45
CA GLU A 38 -34.60 17.25 -11.78
C GLU A 38 -33.47 16.21 -11.63
N TYR A 39 -33.66 15.20 -10.77
CA TYR A 39 -32.62 14.21 -10.46
C TYR A 39 -33.10 12.80 -10.77
N THR A 40 -32.20 11.98 -11.29
CA THR A 40 -32.50 10.59 -11.70
C THR A 40 -32.37 9.58 -10.58
N THR A 41 -31.87 9.97 -9.37
CA THR A 41 -31.69 9.07 -8.24
C THR A 41 -32.52 9.49 -7.04
N ASP A 42 -33.26 8.53 -6.46
CA ASP A 42 -34.07 8.72 -5.27
C ASP A 42 -33.41 8.23 -3.97
N ASN A 43 -32.20 7.68 -4.09
CA ASN A 43 -31.41 7.26 -2.92
C ASN A 43 -29.91 7.18 -3.26
N ALA A 44 -29.08 7.17 -2.21
CA ALA A 44 -27.67 6.82 -2.26
C ALA A 44 -27.38 5.64 -1.35
N GLN A 45 -26.51 4.75 -1.78
CA GLN A 45 -25.96 3.69 -0.95
C GLN A 45 -24.61 4.13 -0.41
N ILE A 46 -24.46 4.07 0.92
CA ILE A 46 -23.22 4.38 1.63
C ILE A 46 -22.66 3.08 2.17
N GLU A 47 -21.45 2.74 1.83
CA GLU A 47 -20.79 1.49 2.22
C GLU A 47 -19.39 1.75 2.76
N VAL A 48 -19.11 1.27 3.98
CA VAL A 48 -17.76 1.32 4.57
C VAL A 48 -17.40 -0.05 5.09
N ARG A 49 -16.23 -0.56 4.63
CA ARG A 49 -15.74 -1.89 4.99
C ARG A 49 -14.25 -1.87 5.30
N GLY A 50 -13.88 -2.56 6.37
CA GLY A 50 -12.49 -2.79 6.77
C GLY A 50 -12.21 -4.27 6.96
N GLU A 51 -11.23 -4.81 6.24
CA GLU A 51 -10.78 -6.19 6.33
C GLU A 51 -9.28 -6.23 6.55
N LEU A 52 -8.84 -6.83 7.68
CA LEU A 52 -7.43 -6.92 8.06
C LEU A 52 -6.90 -8.34 7.99
N SER A 53 -5.64 -8.45 7.59
CA SER A 53 -4.83 -9.65 7.77
C SER A 53 -4.37 -9.77 9.23
N GLU A 54 -4.51 -10.97 9.81
CA GLU A 54 -4.03 -11.33 11.14
C GLU A 54 -3.14 -12.58 11.06
N THR A 55 -1.99 -12.51 11.72
CA THR A 55 -0.96 -13.56 11.68
C THR A 55 -0.90 -14.38 12.96
N GLY A 56 -1.49 -13.89 14.05
CA GLY A 56 -1.34 -14.42 15.41
C GLY A 56 -0.01 -14.07 16.07
N ILE A 57 0.88 -13.33 15.36
CA ILE A 57 2.16 -12.88 15.90
C ILE A 57 1.99 -11.45 16.42
N LYS A 58 1.97 -11.30 17.73
CA LYS A 58 1.58 -10.05 18.41
C LYS A 58 2.27 -8.78 17.87
N TRP A 59 3.60 -8.82 17.66
CA TRP A 59 4.32 -7.63 17.19
C TRP A 59 3.96 -7.28 15.73
N LEU A 60 3.75 -8.32 14.88
CA LEU A 60 3.41 -8.14 13.48
C LEU A 60 1.98 -7.64 13.32
N ASP A 61 1.03 -8.26 14.05
CA ASP A 61 -0.36 -7.80 14.06
C ASP A 61 -0.50 -6.36 14.56
N GLN A 62 0.31 -5.95 15.55
CA GLN A 62 0.35 -4.56 16.02
C GLN A 62 0.91 -3.60 14.97
N LEU A 63 1.93 -4.02 14.20
CA LEU A 63 2.51 -3.23 13.12
C LEU A 63 1.51 -3.04 11.97
N LEU A 64 0.84 -4.11 11.55
CA LEU A 64 -0.21 -4.08 10.53
C LEU A 64 -1.39 -3.20 10.96
N LEU A 65 -1.83 -3.34 12.22
CA LEU A 65 -2.91 -2.53 12.79
C LEU A 65 -2.55 -1.04 12.84
N LYS A 66 -1.33 -0.70 13.28
CA LYS A 66 -0.85 0.69 13.31
C LYS A 66 -0.86 1.30 11.92
N HIS A 67 -0.38 0.56 10.92
CA HIS A 67 -0.36 1.03 9.54
C HIS A 67 -1.79 1.26 8.99
N ALA A 68 -2.69 0.27 9.17
CA ALA A 68 -4.09 0.42 8.77
C ALA A 68 -4.77 1.62 9.47
N TYR A 69 -4.50 1.81 10.76
CA TYR A 69 -5.01 2.96 11.52
C TYR A 69 -4.54 4.30 10.95
N THR A 70 -3.27 4.38 10.53
CA THR A 70 -2.70 5.58 9.89
C THR A 70 -3.34 5.82 8.52
N LEU A 71 -3.53 4.78 7.71
CA LEU A 71 -4.14 4.88 6.38
C LEU A 71 -5.59 5.41 6.46
N VAL A 72 -6.37 4.88 7.41
CA VAL A 72 -7.79 5.26 7.57
C VAL A 72 -7.95 6.64 8.23
N GLY A 73 -7.08 6.97 9.18
CA GLY A 73 -7.22 8.18 9.99
C GLY A 73 -6.36 9.37 9.57
N GLY A 74 -5.52 9.22 8.53
CA GLY A 74 -4.67 10.28 8.00
C GLY A 74 -3.62 10.80 9.03
N GLU A 75 -3.17 12.04 8.82
CA GLU A 75 -2.08 12.65 9.60
C GLU A 75 -2.33 12.69 11.12
N ASP A 76 -3.57 12.95 11.55
CA ASP A 76 -3.91 12.97 12.98
C ASP A 76 -3.72 11.63 13.67
N SER A 77 -3.77 10.54 12.91
CA SER A 77 -3.58 9.17 13.41
C SER A 77 -2.11 8.80 13.62
N MET A 78 -1.18 9.52 12.99
CA MET A 78 0.27 9.27 13.12
C MET A 78 0.78 9.47 14.53
N LYS A 79 0.09 10.28 15.35
CA LYS A 79 0.46 10.61 16.73
C LYS A 79 0.21 9.45 17.72
N LYS A 80 -0.57 8.44 17.32
CA LYS A 80 -0.91 7.31 18.20
C LYS A 80 -0.01 6.11 17.93
N ASP A 81 0.95 5.85 18.82
CA ASP A 81 1.94 4.78 18.64
C ASP A 81 1.37 3.37 18.74
N THR A 82 0.38 3.15 19.58
CA THR A 82 -0.21 1.83 19.83
C THR A 82 -1.74 1.89 19.72
N PRO A 83 -2.28 2.01 18.49
CA PRO A 83 -3.73 1.96 18.31
C PRO A 83 -4.27 0.57 18.62
N THR A 84 -5.51 0.51 19.08
CA THR A 84 -6.27 -0.71 19.28
C THR A 84 -7.20 -0.97 18.08
N LYS A 85 -7.71 -2.19 17.95
CA LYS A 85 -8.77 -2.49 16.95
C LYS A 85 -9.98 -1.59 17.13
N GLN A 86 -10.36 -1.27 18.37
CA GLN A 86 -11.47 -0.38 18.65
C GLN A 86 -11.25 1.04 18.13
N ASP A 87 -10.00 1.54 18.23
CA ASP A 87 -9.65 2.84 17.65
C ASP A 87 -9.83 2.86 16.12
N LEU A 88 -9.42 1.78 15.45
CA LEU A 88 -9.60 1.66 14.00
C LEU A 88 -11.08 1.54 13.61
N VAL A 89 -11.87 0.75 14.37
CA VAL A 89 -13.33 0.66 14.19
C VAL A 89 -13.98 2.04 14.33
N GLN A 90 -13.56 2.85 15.29
CA GLN A 90 -14.06 4.23 15.47
C GLN A 90 -13.74 5.12 14.25
N LYS A 91 -12.55 4.94 13.62
CA LYS A 91 -12.22 5.68 12.40
C LYS A 91 -13.10 5.29 11.22
N PHE A 92 -13.38 4.00 11.02
CA PHE A 92 -14.33 3.55 10.00
C PHE A 92 -15.75 4.08 10.27
N GLN A 93 -16.18 4.07 11.53
CA GLN A 93 -17.49 4.62 11.91
C GLN A 93 -17.56 6.13 11.60
N GLN A 94 -16.50 6.87 11.87
CA GLN A 94 -16.41 8.30 11.54
C GLN A 94 -16.56 8.53 10.04
N ILE A 95 -15.84 7.80 9.19
CA ILE A 95 -15.95 7.88 7.71
C ILE A 95 -17.39 7.57 7.27
N HIS A 96 -17.99 6.50 7.82
CA HIS A 96 -19.37 6.13 7.49
C HIS A 96 -20.34 7.25 7.83
N ASP A 97 -20.23 7.85 9.01
CA ASP A 97 -21.14 8.90 9.46
C ASP A 97 -20.96 10.19 8.66
N GLU A 98 -19.71 10.54 8.28
CA GLU A 98 -19.40 11.66 7.39
C GLU A 98 -20.00 11.45 6.00
N PHE A 99 -19.90 10.25 5.42
CA PHE A 99 -20.50 9.94 4.12
C PHE A 99 -22.04 9.98 4.20
N VAL A 100 -22.65 9.46 5.26
CA VAL A 100 -24.10 9.54 5.48
C VAL A 100 -24.55 11.00 5.60
N GLN A 101 -23.79 11.84 6.29
CA GLN A 101 -24.10 13.25 6.44
C GLN A 101 -23.97 14.00 5.11
N SER A 102 -22.87 13.81 4.39
CA SER A 102 -22.65 14.40 3.06
C SER A 102 -23.76 14.01 2.08
N ALA A 103 -24.15 12.72 2.07
CA ALA A 103 -25.24 12.25 1.22
C ALA A 103 -26.59 12.92 1.54
N LYS A 104 -26.86 13.27 2.79
CA LYS A 104 -28.10 14.00 3.17
C LYS A 104 -28.06 15.46 2.71
N GLU A 105 -26.87 16.07 2.66
CA GLU A 105 -26.69 17.48 2.29
C GLU A 105 -26.64 17.68 0.78
N ASP A 106 -25.88 16.83 0.06
CA ASP A 106 -25.45 17.08 -1.32
C ASP A 106 -26.13 16.17 -2.37
N ARG A 107 -26.99 15.24 -1.99
CA ARG A 107 -27.67 14.30 -2.91
C ARG A 107 -26.70 13.60 -3.88
N VAL A 108 -25.74 12.84 -3.32
CA VAL A 108 -24.76 12.07 -4.08
C VAL A 108 -25.33 10.79 -4.69
N LEU A 109 -24.68 10.21 -5.71
CA LEU A 109 -25.06 8.91 -6.30
C LEU A 109 -24.75 7.72 -5.38
N GLY A 110 -23.88 7.89 -4.43
CA GLY A 110 -23.43 6.92 -3.44
C GLY A 110 -22.05 7.30 -2.89
N ALA A 111 -21.60 6.61 -1.85
CA ALA A 111 -20.23 6.74 -1.36
C ALA A 111 -19.76 5.42 -0.76
N SER A 112 -18.49 5.08 -0.99
CA SER A 112 -17.88 3.90 -0.38
C SER A 112 -16.43 4.14 0.02
N PHE A 113 -16.02 3.44 1.08
CA PHE A 113 -14.63 3.34 1.49
C PHE A 113 -14.34 1.89 1.92
N HIS A 114 -13.44 1.23 1.22
CA HIS A 114 -13.01 -0.12 1.55
C HIS A 114 -11.51 -0.15 1.79
N LEU A 115 -11.09 -0.79 2.87
CA LEU A 115 -9.71 -1.15 3.14
C LEU A 115 -9.58 -2.66 3.23
N THR A 116 -8.78 -3.27 2.37
CA THR A 116 -8.48 -4.70 2.38
C THR A 116 -6.99 -4.95 2.53
N SER A 117 -6.59 -5.59 3.63
CA SER A 117 -5.21 -6.03 3.83
C SER A 117 -5.00 -7.43 3.27
N ASN A 118 -3.96 -7.63 2.45
CA ASN A 118 -3.63 -8.90 1.81
C ASN A 118 -2.21 -9.33 2.17
N TYR A 119 -2.04 -10.61 2.52
CA TYR A 119 -0.73 -11.24 2.60
C TYR A 119 -0.29 -11.68 1.20
N LEU A 120 0.86 -11.19 0.73
CA LEU A 120 1.38 -11.49 -0.60
C LEU A 120 2.44 -12.59 -0.58
N GLY A 121 3.11 -12.80 0.54
CA GLY A 121 4.12 -13.83 0.68
C GLY A 121 5.23 -13.48 1.65
N GLN A 122 6.13 -14.45 1.80
CA GLN A 122 7.32 -14.32 2.63
C GLN A 122 8.51 -14.96 1.92
N ARG A 123 9.63 -14.26 1.92
CA ARG A 123 10.91 -14.78 1.46
C ARG A 123 12.01 -14.38 2.44
N ASN A 124 12.72 -15.37 2.97
CA ASN A 124 13.69 -15.17 4.03
C ASN A 124 13.04 -14.39 5.20
N ASN A 125 13.66 -13.29 5.61
CA ASN A 125 13.17 -12.41 6.67
C ASN A 125 12.20 -11.32 6.18
N ILE A 126 11.90 -11.25 4.87
CA ILE A 126 10.97 -10.25 4.31
C ILE A 126 9.58 -10.83 4.17
N ILE A 127 8.61 -10.18 4.81
CA ILE A 127 7.18 -10.49 4.75
C ILE A 127 6.50 -9.35 4.01
N THR A 128 5.73 -9.67 2.96
CA THR A 128 5.07 -8.64 2.16
C THR A 128 3.55 -8.71 2.32
N PHE A 129 2.96 -7.56 2.64
CA PHE A 129 1.52 -7.32 2.61
C PHE A 129 1.20 -6.19 1.63
N SER A 130 -0.04 -6.15 1.16
CA SER A 130 -0.63 -4.96 0.53
C SER A 130 -1.87 -4.50 1.30
N ASN A 131 -2.19 -3.21 1.15
CA ASN A 131 -3.47 -2.64 1.54
C ASN A 131 -4.10 -2.01 0.30
N ASP A 132 -5.22 -2.58 -0.12
CA ASP A 132 -6.03 -2.03 -1.19
C ASP A 132 -7.07 -1.08 -0.58
N ILE A 133 -7.07 0.16 -1.05
CA ILE A 133 -8.01 1.20 -0.64
C ILE A 133 -8.85 1.58 -1.86
N ASP A 134 -10.16 1.32 -1.77
CA ASP A 134 -11.13 1.74 -2.76
C ASP A 134 -12.00 2.84 -2.17
N THR A 135 -12.07 3.99 -2.84
CA THR A 135 -12.89 5.12 -2.41
C THR A 135 -13.75 5.63 -3.55
N TYR A 136 -15.03 5.82 -3.28
CA TYR A 136 -15.99 6.48 -4.16
C TYR A 136 -16.77 7.52 -3.38
N THR A 137 -16.93 8.71 -3.92
CA THR A 137 -17.59 9.85 -3.27
C THR A 137 -18.68 10.49 -4.13
N GLY A 138 -19.30 9.70 -5.03
CA GLY A 138 -20.42 10.16 -5.85
C GLY A 138 -20.04 10.81 -7.18
N GLY A 139 -18.76 10.80 -7.56
CA GLY A 139 -18.27 11.34 -8.85
C GLY A 139 -18.41 10.36 -10.01
N ALA A 140 -17.73 10.65 -11.13
CA ALA A 140 -17.76 9.83 -12.34
C ALA A 140 -17.11 8.45 -12.15
N HIS A 141 -16.13 8.33 -11.28
CA HIS A 141 -15.44 7.08 -10.92
C HIS A 141 -14.85 7.15 -9.52
N GLY A 142 -14.55 5.99 -8.94
CA GLY A 142 -13.80 5.86 -7.70
C GLY A 142 -12.29 5.97 -7.92
N ILE A 143 -11.55 5.89 -6.82
CA ILE A 143 -10.10 5.82 -6.79
C ILE A 143 -9.72 4.51 -6.10
N ASN A 144 -8.86 3.72 -6.73
CA ASN A 144 -8.24 2.54 -6.15
C ASN A 144 -6.74 2.80 -5.97
N VAL A 145 -6.22 2.51 -4.78
CA VAL A 145 -4.80 2.62 -4.46
C VAL A 145 -4.35 1.35 -3.74
N THR A 146 -3.25 0.75 -4.21
CA THR A 146 -2.59 -0.36 -3.53
C THR A 146 -1.29 0.12 -2.88
N LEU A 147 -1.17 -0.06 -1.57
CA LEU A 147 0.00 0.33 -0.78
C LEU A 147 0.70 -0.93 -0.24
N PHE A 148 2.01 -1.03 -0.47
CA PHE A 148 2.80 -2.19 -0.10
C PHE A 148 3.52 -2.00 1.22
N GLN A 149 3.62 -3.08 2.00
CA GLN A 149 4.38 -3.16 3.23
C GLN A 149 5.37 -4.32 3.13
N ASN A 150 6.64 -4.02 2.95
CA ASN A 150 7.69 -5.01 3.06
C ASN A 150 8.25 -4.95 4.48
N ILE A 151 8.08 -6.01 5.24
CA ILE A 151 8.39 -6.04 6.67
C ILE A 151 9.62 -6.92 6.89
N ASP A 152 10.68 -6.35 7.43
CA ASP A 152 11.83 -7.11 7.91
C ASP A 152 11.49 -7.73 9.27
N SER A 153 11.35 -9.06 9.31
CA SER A 153 10.96 -9.80 10.52
C SER A 153 12.04 -9.79 11.60
N HIS A 154 13.32 -9.66 11.24
CA HIS A 154 14.40 -9.55 12.21
C HIS A 154 14.44 -8.15 12.86
N LYS A 155 14.27 -7.10 12.05
CA LYS A 155 14.23 -5.71 12.52
C LYS A 155 12.86 -5.30 13.06
N LYS A 156 11.81 -6.10 12.79
CA LYS A 156 10.40 -5.86 13.16
C LYS A 156 9.90 -4.48 12.73
N LYS A 157 10.21 -4.10 11.49
CA LYS A 157 9.82 -2.81 10.93
C LYS A 157 9.40 -2.93 9.46
N ILE A 158 8.58 -1.99 9.00
CA ILE A 158 8.31 -1.78 7.58
C ILE A 158 9.56 -1.16 6.95
N LEU A 159 9.98 -1.69 5.80
CA LEU A 159 11.11 -1.18 5.04
C LEU A 159 10.68 0.02 4.22
N GLU A 160 11.48 1.07 4.30
CA GLU A 160 11.40 2.25 3.46
C GLU A 160 12.46 2.19 2.35
N LEU A 161 12.36 3.06 1.35
CA LEU A 161 13.33 3.13 0.26
C LEU A 161 14.79 3.29 0.78
N ASN A 162 14.97 4.11 1.80
CA ASN A 162 16.28 4.36 2.42
C ASN A 162 16.87 3.13 3.15
N ASP A 163 16.05 2.15 3.50
CA ASP A 163 16.55 0.90 4.09
C ASP A 163 17.15 -0.01 3.03
N ILE A 164 16.57 -0.04 1.83
CA ILE A 164 16.93 -0.98 0.77
C ILE A 164 17.94 -0.41 -0.21
N VAL A 165 17.95 0.90 -0.42
CA VAL A 165 18.83 1.60 -1.35
C VAL A 165 19.80 2.47 -0.59
N LYS A 166 21.09 2.34 -0.89
CA LYS A 166 22.12 3.24 -0.34
C LYS A 166 21.83 4.68 -0.75
N GLN A 167 21.89 5.61 0.18
CA GLN A 167 21.50 7.00 -0.05
C GLN A 167 22.28 7.66 -1.21
N ASP A 168 23.55 7.36 -1.35
CA ASP A 168 24.43 7.84 -2.43
C ASP A 168 24.15 7.16 -3.78
N GLN A 169 23.29 6.13 -3.83
CA GLN A 169 22.94 5.36 -5.02
C GLN A 169 21.52 5.64 -5.54
N GLN A 170 20.74 6.46 -4.86
CA GLN A 170 19.35 6.74 -5.29
C GLN A 170 19.27 7.38 -6.67
N SER A 171 20.22 8.23 -7.03
CA SER A 171 20.31 8.81 -8.38
C SER A 171 20.51 7.74 -9.46
N LYS A 172 21.28 6.70 -9.18
CA LYS A 172 21.45 5.57 -10.12
C LYS A 172 20.18 4.72 -10.23
N LEU A 173 19.48 4.48 -9.12
CA LEU A 173 18.19 3.81 -9.17
C LEU A 173 17.18 4.62 -9.99
N LYS A 174 17.16 5.94 -9.81
CA LYS A 174 16.31 6.85 -10.61
C LYS A 174 16.61 6.69 -12.12
N GLU A 175 17.89 6.57 -12.53
CA GLU A 175 18.26 6.33 -13.92
C GLU A 175 17.74 4.97 -14.44
N VAL A 176 17.92 3.89 -13.66
CA VAL A 176 17.42 2.55 -14.02
C VAL A 176 15.90 2.60 -14.26
N LEU A 177 15.15 3.16 -13.33
CA LEU A 177 13.69 3.24 -13.42
C LEU A 177 13.24 4.18 -14.54
N TRP A 178 13.95 5.29 -14.77
CA TRP A 178 13.66 6.19 -15.89
C TRP A 178 13.85 5.49 -17.25
N ASN A 179 14.93 4.75 -17.42
CA ASN A 179 15.19 4.00 -18.65
C ASN A 179 14.13 2.91 -18.86
N PHE A 180 13.70 2.22 -17.79
CA PHE A 180 12.60 1.26 -17.88
C PHE A 180 11.29 1.94 -18.31
N TYR A 181 10.97 3.10 -17.71
CA TYR A 181 9.77 3.86 -18.04
C TYR A 181 9.77 4.31 -19.50
N THR A 182 10.87 4.88 -20.00
CA THR A 182 10.95 5.34 -21.40
C THR A 182 10.81 4.20 -22.39
N ASN A 183 11.48 3.06 -22.15
CA ASN A 183 11.35 1.87 -22.98
C ASN A 183 9.90 1.34 -22.98
N LEU A 184 9.25 1.29 -21.82
CA LEU A 184 7.85 0.87 -21.70
C LEU A 184 6.91 1.78 -22.51
N MET A 185 7.16 3.09 -22.52
CA MET A 185 6.35 4.04 -23.29
C MET A 185 6.59 3.92 -24.80
N GLU A 186 7.84 3.73 -25.22
CA GLU A 186 8.20 3.53 -26.64
C GLU A 186 7.57 2.23 -27.19
N GLU A 187 7.64 1.12 -26.46
CA GLU A 187 7.02 -0.15 -26.83
C GLU A 187 5.49 -0.06 -26.90
N ALA A 188 4.87 0.71 -26.01
CA ALA A 188 3.43 0.94 -26.01
C ALA A 188 2.97 1.87 -27.14
N ASN A 189 3.90 2.51 -27.86
CA ASN A 189 3.62 3.58 -28.83
C ASN A 189 2.66 4.64 -28.25
N ASP A 190 2.95 5.06 -27.01
CA ASP A 190 2.07 5.90 -26.22
C ASP A 190 2.47 7.38 -26.37
N ASP A 191 1.56 8.20 -26.87
CA ASP A 191 1.74 9.65 -27.01
C ASP A 191 1.95 10.38 -25.66
N TYR A 192 1.82 9.67 -24.55
CA TYR A 192 2.16 10.15 -23.21
C TYR A 192 3.67 10.26 -22.93
N ILE A 193 4.53 9.80 -23.85
CA ILE A 193 5.97 10.08 -23.80
C ILE A 193 6.15 11.60 -23.79
N GLY A 194 6.68 12.12 -22.68
CA GLY A 194 6.94 13.56 -22.51
C GLY A 194 5.94 14.30 -21.63
N MET A 195 4.90 13.65 -21.10
CA MET A 195 4.04 14.29 -20.09
C MET A 195 4.74 14.44 -18.73
N ILE A 196 5.73 13.60 -18.46
CA ILE A 196 6.61 13.75 -17.31
C ILE A 196 8.06 13.85 -17.79
N THR A 197 8.79 14.82 -17.27
CA THR A 197 10.22 15.00 -17.58
C THR A 197 11.07 14.16 -16.64
N LYS A 198 12.33 13.91 -17.00
CA LYS A 198 13.26 13.19 -16.13
C LYS A 198 13.52 13.94 -14.81
N GLU A 199 13.47 15.25 -14.84
CA GLU A 199 13.61 16.10 -13.68
C GLU A 199 12.46 15.88 -12.68
N ASP A 200 11.22 15.80 -13.20
CA ASP A 200 10.01 15.63 -12.40
C ASP A 200 9.76 14.17 -11.99
N PHE A 201 10.42 13.21 -12.66
CA PHE A 201 10.32 11.80 -12.30
C PHE A 201 10.91 11.54 -10.92
N ASN A 202 10.15 10.92 -10.03
CA ASN A 202 10.58 10.56 -8.70
C ASN A 202 10.47 9.04 -8.50
N ILE A 203 11.36 8.48 -7.67
CA ILE A 203 11.26 7.08 -7.26
C ILE A 203 10.03 6.94 -6.37
N SER A 204 9.17 5.96 -6.68
CA SER A 204 8.02 5.66 -5.83
C SER A 204 8.44 5.11 -4.47
N GLU A 205 7.78 5.56 -3.42
CA GLU A 205 7.89 4.97 -2.07
C GLU A 205 7.15 3.60 -1.96
N GLN A 206 6.30 3.28 -2.95
CA GLN A 206 5.56 2.04 -3.00
C GLN A 206 6.31 1.01 -3.84
N PHE A 207 6.75 -0.06 -3.21
CA PHE A 207 7.50 -1.12 -3.88
C PHE A 207 7.23 -2.49 -3.26
N TYR A 208 7.50 -3.54 -4.02
CA TYR A 208 7.54 -4.91 -3.54
C TYR A 208 8.65 -5.71 -4.24
N PHE A 209 9.08 -6.77 -3.57
CA PHE A 209 10.13 -7.66 -4.08
C PHE A 209 9.51 -8.84 -4.83
N ASN A 210 10.17 -9.26 -5.94
CA ASN A 210 9.89 -10.53 -6.60
C ASN A 210 11.19 -11.22 -7.07
N ASN A 211 11.06 -12.32 -7.81
CA ASN A 211 12.23 -13.06 -8.31
C ASN A 211 13.04 -12.29 -9.36
N GLU A 212 12.47 -11.32 -10.04
CA GLU A 212 13.09 -10.56 -11.11
C GLU A 212 13.82 -9.32 -10.58
N GLY A 213 13.29 -8.68 -9.53
CA GLY A 213 13.84 -7.43 -9.02
C GLY A 213 12.99 -6.81 -7.93
N ILE A 214 13.11 -5.49 -7.82
CA ILE A 214 12.26 -4.63 -7.01
C ILE A 214 11.31 -3.91 -7.94
N ASN A 215 10.01 -4.04 -7.67
CA ASN A 215 8.94 -3.46 -8.46
C ASN A 215 8.44 -2.19 -7.78
N PHE A 216 8.62 -1.05 -8.43
CA PHE A 216 8.15 0.24 -7.96
C PHE A 216 6.79 0.55 -8.58
N VAL A 217 5.80 0.82 -7.73
CA VAL A 217 4.40 0.97 -8.14
C VAL A 217 4.01 2.45 -8.12
N TYR A 218 3.51 2.93 -9.23
CA TYR A 218 3.04 4.29 -9.42
C TYR A 218 1.52 4.29 -9.59
N PRO A 219 0.79 5.05 -8.80
CA PRO A 219 -0.67 5.10 -8.90
C PRO A 219 -1.13 5.74 -10.22
N PRO A 220 -2.42 5.60 -10.57
CA PRO A 220 -3.00 6.31 -11.70
C PRO A 220 -2.65 7.80 -11.68
N TYR A 221 -2.43 8.39 -12.84
CA TYR A 221 -1.97 9.77 -13.09
C TYR A 221 -0.51 10.07 -12.71
N ALA A 222 0.20 9.23 -12.00
CA ALA A 222 1.59 9.51 -11.64
C ALA A 222 2.53 9.48 -12.85
N LEU A 223 2.37 8.49 -13.76
CA LEU A 223 3.19 8.32 -14.95
C LEU A 223 2.37 8.23 -16.25
N ARG A 224 1.08 7.85 -16.17
CA ARG A 224 0.16 7.65 -17.28
C ARG A 224 -1.26 8.07 -16.90
N ALA A 225 -2.16 8.17 -17.89
CA ALA A 225 -3.57 8.48 -17.65
C ALA A 225 -4.26 7.43 -16.79
N TYR A 226 -5.33 7.82 -16.09
CA TYR A 226 -6.11 6.96 -15.18
C TYR A 226 -6.50 5.60 -15.77
N ALA A 227 -6.88 5.58 -17.05
CA ALA A 227 -7.35 4.36 -17.73
C ALA A 227 -6.31 3.21 -17.76
N TYR A 228 -5.04 3.52 -17.57
CA TYR A 228 -3.96 2.51 -17.51
C TYR A 228 -3.76 1.90 -16.13
N GLY A 229 -4.44 2.43 -15.10
CA GLY A 229 -4.27 1.96 -13.72
C GLY A 229 -2.88 2.24 -13.15
N ASN A 230 -2.41 1.34 -12.28
CA ASN A 230 -1.07 1.42 -11.71
C ASN A 230 0.00 1.08 -12.76
N VAL A 231 1.07 1.88 -12.80
CA VAL A 231 2.27 1.58 -13.60
C VAL A 231 3.31 0.94 -12.68
N VAL A 232 3.87 -0.20 -13.11
CA VAL A 232 4.92 -0.91 -12.36
C VAL A 232 6.22 -0.82 -13.13
N LEU A 233 7.25 -0.27 -12.51
CA LEU A 233 8.61 -0.22 -13.06
C LEU A 233 9.49 -1.18 -12.30
N THR A 234 10.11 -2.13 -13.01
CA THR A 234 10.95 -3.16 -12.42
C THR A 234 12.43 -2.78 -12.52
N ALA A 235 13.08 -2.63 -11.37
CA ALA A 235 14.53 -2.57 -11.30
C ALA A 235 15.05 -4.02 -11.14
N TYR A 236 15.59 -4.58 -12.21
CA TYR A 236 16.04 -5.97 -12.25
C TYR A 236 17.26 -6.20 -11.35
N TRP A 237 17.35 -7.37 -10.69
CA TRP A 237 18.44 -7.70 -9.77
C TRP A 237 19.84 -7.48 -10.35
N HIS A 238 20.03 -7.78 -11.63
CA HIS A 238 21.34 -7.63 -12.29
C HIS A 238 21.73 -6.17 -12.55
N GLU A 239 20.76 -5.23 -12.52
CA GLU A 239 20.99 -3.80 -12.72
C GLU A 239 21.26 -3.07 -11.41
N ILE A 240 20.77 -3.62 -10.29
CA ILE A 240 20.73 -2.93 -9.00
C ILE A 240 21.59 -3.58 -7.90
N GLU A 241 22.32 -4.66 -8.20
CA GLU A 241 23.09 -5.39 -7.19
C GLU A 241 24.11 -4.53 -6.45
N ASP A 242 24.69 -3.51 -7.11
CA ASP A 242 25.62 -2.55 -6.52
C ASP A 242 24.92 -1.35 -5.86
N ILE A 243 23.65 -1.15 -6.15
CA ILE A 243 22.84 -0.02 -5.70
C ILE A 243 22.20 -0.30 -4.35
N ILE A 244 21.67 -1.52 -4.16
CA ILE A 244 20.92 -1.90 -2.97
C ILE A 244 21.83 -2.37 -1.84
N ASN A 245 21.27 -2.33 -0.63
CA ASN A 245 21.95 -2.92 0.53
C ASN A 245 22.03 -4.44 0.37
N PRO A 246 23.21 -5.06 0.59
CA PRO A 246 23.45 -6.47 0.33
C PRO A 246 22.52 -7.42 1.08
N GLU A 247 21.99 -7.01 2.24
CA GLU A 247 21.06 -7.79 3.05
C GLU A 247 19.68 -7.98 2.36
N TYR A 248 19.34 -7.11 1.39
CA TYR A 248 18.10 -7.16 0.62
C TYR A 248 18.28 -7.64 -0.82
N ASN A 249 19.50 -8.06 -1.17
CA ASN A 249 19.76 -8.62 -2.49
C ASN A 249 19.37 -10.10 -2.56
N TRP A 250 18.29 -10.40 -3.27
CA TRP A 250 17.76 -11.76 -3.37
C TRP A 250 18.48 -12.70 -4.34
N LYS A 251 19.52 -12.20 -5.00
CA LYS A 251 20.38 -13.04 -5.86
C LYS A 251 21.42 -13.86 -5.10
N LYS A 252 21.67 -13.53 -3.84
CA LYS A 252 22.73 -14.19 -3.04
C LYS A 252 22.19 -15.36 -2.26
#